data_d02adf027fc9e9bd38a038a205bb7ece
#
_entry.id   d02adf027fc9e9bd38a038a205bb7ece
#
_cell.length_a   1.000
_cell.length_b   1.000
_cell.length_c   1.000
_cell.angle_alpha   90.00
_cell.angle_beta   90.00
_cell.angle_gamma   90.00
#
_symmetry.space_group_name_H-M   'P 1'
#
loop_
_entity.id
_entity.type
_entity.pdbx_description
1 polymer ?
#
loop_
_entity_poly.entity_id
_entity_poly.type
_entity_poly.pdbx_seq_one_letter_code
_entity_poly.pdbx_strand_id
1 'polypeptide(L)'
;MAKVRVRNTNELIEGEDNVRSFLDTQGVLYEHWNPSKLPERLQENFDLSADDKAEILSTFDAEIRDLAGRRGYKTWDIVVLSESTPNIEELLKKFEQIHTHTEDEVRAITAGEGIFIIRGDEETGYFDVILSAGDVISVPEGSVHFFTLTDSKKVVAVRLFIETEGWIAHPFEDPAFVK
;
A
#
# COMPACT_ATOMS: atom_id res chain seq x y z
N MET A 1 -3.30 12.53 1.96
CA MET A 1 -1.86 12.58 1.68
C MET A 1 -1.10 11.71 2.67
N ALA A 2 -0.13 10.98 2.18
CA ALA A 2 0.67 10.08 3.01
C ALA A 2 1.45 10.83 4.09
N LYS A 3 1.66 10.13 5.21
CA LYS A 3 2.51 10.59 6.30
C LYS A 3 3.46 9.46 6.65
N VAL A 4 4.67 9.80 7.08
CA VAL A 4 5.65 8.82 7.52
C VAL A 4 6.01 9.08 8.97
N ARG A 5 6.03 8.02 9.77
CA ARG A 5 6.54 8.08 11.15
C ARG A 5 7.77 7.20 11.27
N VAL A 6 8.90 7.79 11.62
CA VAL A 6 10.13 7.06 11.90
C VAL A 6 10.08 6.59 13.35
N ARG A 7 10.05 5.29 13.58
CA ARG A 7 9.81 4.73 14.93
C ARG A 7 10.91 5.03 15.92
N ASN A 8 12.17 4.98 15.50
CA ASN A 8 13.30 5.20 16.42
C ASN A 8 13.33 6.61 17.01
N THR A 9 12.93 7.61 16.24
CA THR A 9 12.98 9.02 16.64
C THR A 9 11.62 9.60 16.95
N ASN A 10 10.53 8.88 16.59
CA ASN A 10 9.16 9.37 16.63
C ASN A 10 8.92 10.62 15.75
N GLU A 11 9.80 10.84 14.78
CA GLU A 11 9.67 11.94 13.83
C GLU A 11 8.50 11.69 12.88
N LEU A 12 7.66 12.70 12.68
CA LEU A 12 6.55 12.66 11.73
C LEU A 12 6.89 13.52 10.51
N ILE A 13 6.88 12.88 9.32
CA ILE A 13 7.15 13.53 8.05
C ILE A 13 5.83 13.72 7.31
N GLU A 14 5.51 14.97 6.98
CA GLU A 14 4.29 15.34 6.28
C GLU A 14 4.60 16.19 5.04
N GLY A 15 3.64 16.22 4.12
CA GLY A 15 3.77 16.96 2.86
C GLY A 15 4.30 16.04 1.75
N GLU A 16 3.70 16.17 0.55
CA GLU A 16 4.01 15.29 -0.58
C GLU A 16 5.49 15.23 -0.91
N ASP A 17 6.14 16.40 -1.01
CA ASP A 17 7.56 16.45 -1.38
C ASP A 17 8.46 15.88 -0.28
N ASN A 18 8.15 16.15 0.98
CA ASN A 18 8.92 15.63 2.10
C ASN A 18 8.78 14.11 2.23
N VAL A 19 7.56 13.60 2.07
CA VAL A 19 7.29 12.16 2.10
C VAL A 19 8.00 11.47 0.93
N ARG A 20 7.89 12.02 -0.27
CA ARG A 20 8.57 11.47 -1.46
C ARG A 20 10.07 11.43 -1.27
N SER A 21 10.66 12.53 -0.80
CA SER A 21 12.12 12.62 -0.58
C SER A 21 12.59 11.59 0.44
N PHE A 22 11.87 11.43 1.55
CA PHE A 22 12.22 10.42 2.55
C PHE A 22 12.13 9.01 1.98
N LEU A 23 11.01 8.69 1.32
CA LEU A 23 10.79 7.35 0.76
C LEU A 23 11.81 7.02 -0.34
N ASP A 24 12.20 8.01 -1.14
CA ASP A 24 13.26 7.84 -2.14
C ASP A 24 14.58 7.40 -1.49
N THR A 25 14.93 7.96 -0.33
CA THR A 25 16.15 7.54 0.39
C THR A 25 16.10 6.08 0.84
N GLN A 26 14.90 5.54 1.01
CA GLN A 26 14.68 4.15 1.43
C GLN A 26 14.37 3.22 0.25
N GLY A 27 14.46 3.71 -0.99
CA GLY A 27 14.18 2.93 -2.19
C GLY A 27 12.71 2.63 -2.44
N VAL A 28 11.81 3.34 -1.76
CA VAL A 28 10.36 3.16 -1.87
C VAL A 28 9.78 4.21 -2.82
N LEU A 29 9.14 3.75 -3.90
CA LEU A 29 8.45 4.65 -4.83
C LEU A 29 7.20 5.21 -4.17
N TYR A 30 6.99 6.52 -4.27
CA TYR A 30 5.77 7.19 -3.84
C TYR A 30 5.27 8.13 -4.92
N GLU A 31 4.00 7.98 -5.28
CA GLU A 31 3.30 8.86 -6.22
C GLU A 31 1.94 9.22 -5.64
N HIS A 32 1.30 10.20 -6.25
CA HIS A 32 -0.06 10.60 -5.87
C HIS A 32 -0.93 10.70 -7.11
N TRP A 33 -2.05 9.95 -7.13
CA TRP A 33 -3.06 10.02 -8.15
C TRP A 33 -4.21 10.91 -7.64
N ASN A 34 -4.92 11.53 -8.56
CA ASN A 34 -6.05 12.39 -8.18
C ASN A 34 -7.27 11.55 -7.79
N PRO A 35 -7.59 11.42 -6.49
CA PRO A 35 -8.70 10.56 -6.06
C PRO A 35 -10.07 11.11 -6.46
N SER A 36 -10.17 12.40 -6.76
CA SER A 36 -11.44 13.03 -7.19
C SER A 36 -11.87 12.64 -8.60
N LYS A 37 -11.01 11.95 -9.37
CA LYS A 37 -11.40 11.34 -10.65
C LYS A 37 -12.42 10.23 -10.45
N LEU A 38 -12.43 9.59 -9.28
CA LEU A 38 -13.35 8.51 -8.97
C LEU A 38 -14.75 9.09 -8.71
N PRO A 39 -15.83 8.49 -9.24
CA PRO A 39 -17.19 8.93 -8.91
C PRO A 39 -17.42 8.90 -7.39
N GLU A 40 -18.14 9.89 -6.88
CA GLU A 40 -18.40 10.03 -5.44
C GLU A 40 -18.92 8.75 -4.79
N ARG A 41 -19.82 8.03 -5.49
CA ARG A 41 -20.39 6.77 -4.98
C ARG A 41 -19.35 5.68 -4.75
N LEU A 42 -18.16 5.79 -5.34
CA LEU A 42 -17.07 4.82 -5.18
C LEU A 42 -15.96 5.32 -4.26
N GLN A 43 -15.98 6.59 -3.87
CA GLN A 43 -14.95 7.16 -2.99
C GLN A 43 -15.04 6.66 -1.54
N GLU A 44 -16.22 6.20 -1.12
CA GLU A 44 -16.45 5.68 0.23
C GLU A 44 -17.21 4.36 0.23
N ASN A 45 -17.16 3.62 -0.88
CA ASN A 45 -17.81 2.32 -0.99
C ASN A 45 -16.80 1.20 -0.75
N PHE A 46 -17.04 0.40 0.29
CA PHE A 46 -16.20 -0.72 0.68
C PHE A 46 -16.90 -2.07 0.49
N ASP A 47 -18.00 -2.08 -0.27
CA ASP A 47 -18.72 -3.28 -0.67
C ASP A 47 -18.89 -3.23 -2.20
N LEU A 48 -17.81 -3.57 -2.90
CA LEU A 48 -17.70 -3.38 -4.34
C LEU A 48 -18.17 -4.61 -5.11
N SER A 49 -19.03 -4.39 -6.11
CA SER A 49 -19.38 -5.39 -7.11
C SER A 49 -18.22 -5.54 -8.12
N ALA A 50 -18.31 -6.56 -8.97
CA ALA A 50 -17.36 -6.71 -10.08
C ALA A 50 -17.38 -5.50 -11.01
N ASP A 51 -18.56 -4.95 -11.28
CA ASP A 51 -18.72 -3.75 -12.11
C ASP A 51 -18.08 -2.52 -11.46
N ASP A 52 -18.26 -2.37 -10.15
CA ASP A 52 -17.64 -1.28 -9.40
C ASP A 52 -16.10 -1.34 -9.49
N LYS A 53 -15.54 -2.53 -9.31
CA LYS A 53 -14.09 -2.73 -9.43
C LYS A 53 -13.59 -2.42 -10.83
N ALA A 54 -14.33 -2.85 -11.86
CA ALA A 54 -14.00 -2.55 -13.25
C ALA A 54 -14.03 -1.05 -13.52
N GLU A 55 -14.98 -0.32 -12.95
CA GLU A 55 -15.07 1.12 -13.10
C GLU A 55 -13.90 1.84 -12.43
N ILE A 56 -13.48 1.40 -11.25
CA ILE A 56 -12.29 1.95 -10.57
C ILE A 56 -11.04 1.76 -11.44
N LEU A 57 -10.83 0.55 -11.97
CA LEU A 57 -9.70 0.27 -12.85
C LEU A 57 -9.75 1.11 -14.13
N SER A 58 -10.92 1.31 -14.69
CA SER A 58 -11.11 2.15 -15.87
C SER A 58 -10.82 3.61 -15.57
N THR A 59 -11.25 4.12 -14.42
CA THR A 59 -11.01 5.50 -13.99
C THR A 59 -9.52 5.83 -13.93
N PHE A 60 -8.71 4.91 -13.42
CA PHE A 60 -7.26 5.10 -13.26
C PHE A 60 -6.44 4.37 -14.33
N ASP A 61 -7.06 3.97 -15.44
CA ASP A 61 -6.39 3.17 -16.49
C ASP A 61 -5.11 3.84 -17.01
N ALA A 62 -5.15 5.15 -17.25
CA ALA A 62 -3.98 5.89 -17.74
C ALA A 62 -2.83 5.86 -16.74
N GLU A 63 -3.11 6.11 -15.46
CA GLU A 63 -2.12 6.10 -14.39
C GLU A 63 -1.56 4.69 -14.15
N ILE A 64 -2.44 3.69 -14.16
CA ILE A 64 -2.05 2.28 -14.00
C ILE A 64 -1.10 1.86 -15.13
N ARG A 65 -1.46 2.13 -16.38
CA ARG A 65 -0.65 1.74 -17.53
C ARG A 65 0.67 2.49 -17.60
N ASP A 66 0.69 3.76 -17.20
CA ASP A 66 1.92 4.52 -17.11
C ASP A 66 2.89 3.90 -16.08
N LEU A 67 2.41 3.63 -14.89
CA LEU A 67 3.23 2.99 -13.85
C LEU A 67 3.69 1.59 -14.27
N ALA A 68 2.77 0.79 -14.82
CA ALA A 68 3.08 -0.56 -15.31
C ALA A 68 4.16 -0.53 -16.39
N GLY A 69 4.05 0.40 -17.33
CA GLY A 69 5.04 0.54 -18.42
C GLY A 69 6.42 0.97 -17.93
N ARG A 70 6.48 1.87 -16.96
CA ARG A 70 7.75 2.34 -16.38
C ARG A 70 8.45 1.27 -15.52
N ARG A 71 7.69 0.39 -14.86
CA ARG A 71 8.21 -0.52 -13.86
C ARG A 71 8.12 -2.00 -14.25
N GLY A 72 7.49 -2.31 -15.39
CA GLY A 72 7.38 -3.68 -15.89
C GLY A 72 6.27 -4.52 -15.26
N TYR A 73 5.27 -3.91 -14.65
CA TYR A 73 4.12 -4.64 -14.14
C TYR A 73 3.21 -5.07 -15.30
N LYS A 74 2.57 -6.22 -15.18
CA LYS A 74 1.81 -6.85 -16.28
C LYS A 74 0.34 -7.07 -15.97
N THR A 75 -0.03 -7.09 -14.70
CA THR A 75 -1.39 -7.38 -14.28
C THR A 75 -1.74 -6.56 -13.05
N TRP A 76 -3.04 -6.32 -12.87
CA TRP A 76 -3.54 -5.56 -11.74
C TRP A 76 -4.98 -5.94 -11.41
N ASP A 77 -5.33 -5.75 -10.15
CA ASP A 77 -6.66 -6.01 -9.63
C ASP A 77 -6.98 -5.07 -8.48
N ILE A 78 -8.10 -5.28 -7.81
CA ILE A 78 -8.52 -4.50 -6.65
C ILE A 78 -8.70 -5.41 -5.45
N VAL A 79 -8.17 -4.97 -4.32
CA VAL A 79 -8.40 -5.58 -3.00
C VAL A 79 -9.23 -4.63 -2.14
N VAL A 80 -10.21 -5.18 -1.45
CA VAL A 80 -11.05 -4.44 -0.51
C VAL A 80 -10.97 -5.12 0.85
N LEU A 81 -10.67 -4.34 1.87
CA LEU A 81 -10.68 -4.81 3.26
C LEU A 81 -11.56 -3.87 4.07
N SER A 82 -12.48 -4.45 4.84
CA SER A 82 -13.35 -3.71 5.74
C SER A 82 -13.79 -4.64 6.88
N GLU A 83 -14.47 -4.09 7.87
CA GLU A 83 -15.04 -4.88 8.98
C GLU A 83 -16.01 -5.96 8.48
N SER A 84 -16.68 -5.71 7.33
CA SER A 84 -17.62 -6.66 6.73
C SER A 84 -16.97 -7.72 5.85
N THR A 85 -15.65 -7.64 5.60
CA THR A 85 -14.94 -8.64 4.80
C THR A 85 -14.96 -9.98 5.54
N PRO A 86 -15.37 -11.10 4.88
CA PRO A 86 -15.32 -12.42 5.51
C PRO A 86 -13.90 -12.75 5.97
N ASN A 87 -13.78 -13.27 7.18
CA ASN A 87 -12.50 -13.67 7.79
C ASN A 87 -11.48 -12.52 7.92
N ILE A 88 -11.98 -11.30 8.10
CA ILE A 88 -11.09 -10.11 8.18
C ILE A 88 -9.99 -10.26 9.23
N GLU A 89 -10.31 -10.83 10.39
CA GLU A 89 -9.33 -11.02 11.47
C GLU A 89 -8.18 -11.94 11.05
N GLU A 90 -8.48 -13.04 10.35
CA GLU A 90 -7.46 -13.97 9.84
C GLU A 90 -6.64 -13.35 8.73
N LEU A 91 -7.29 -12.59 7.85
CA LEU A 91 -6.60 -11.87 6.77
C LEU A 91 -5.64 -10.83 7.34
N LEU A 92 -6.07 -10.05 8.33
CA LEU A 92 -5.23 -9.07 9.00
C LEU A 92 -4.02 -9.70 9.67
N LYS A 93 -4.18 -10.85 10.31
CA LYS A 93 -3.04 -11.57 10.90
C LYS A 93 -1.97 -11.89 9.87
N LYS A 94 -2.38 -12.29 8.66
CA LYS A 94 -1.45 -12.57 7.56
C LYS A 94 -0.75 -11.29 7.09
N PHE A 95 -1.51 -10.20 6.91
CA PHE A 95 -0.94 -8.92 6.48
C PHE A 95 -0.04 -8.30 7.53
N GLU A 96 -0.35 -8.49 8.80
CA GLU A 96 0.41 -7.95 9.93
C GLU A 96 1.65 -8.78 10.28
N GLN A 97 1.81 -9.95 9.67
CA GLN A 97 3.03 -10.73 9.83
C GLN A 97 4.17 -10.12 9.01
N ILE A 98 5.31 -9.89 9.64
CA ILE A 98 6.51 -9.41 8.95
C ILE A 98 6.90 -10.44 7.88
N HIS A 99 7.09 -9.96 6.65
CA HIS A 99 7.37 -10.83 5.51
C HIS A 99 8.15 -10.11 4.42
N THR A 100 8.54 -10.86 3.39
CA THR A 100 9.14 -10.35 2.16
C THR A 100 8.39 -10.92 0.96
N HIS A 101 8.54 -10.26 -0.18
CA HIS A 101 8.03 -10.73 -1.48
C HIS A 101 9.17 -10.80 -2.49
N THR A 102 8.99 -11.59 -3.54
CA THR A 102 9.95 -11.72 -4.65
C THR A 102 9.71 -10.68 -5.76
N GLU A 103 8.70 -9.84 -5.61
CA GLU A 103 8.39 -8.71 -6.49
C GLU A 103 8.10 -7.47 -5.67
N ASP A 104 8.04 -6.31 -6.34
CA ASP A 104 7.54 -5.09 -5.70
C ASP A 104 6.11 -5.28 -5.24
N GLU A 105 5.78 -4.77 -4.07
CA GLU A 105 4.40 -4.72 -3.61
C GLU A 105 3.83 -3.33 -3.88
N VAL A 106 2.96 -3.24 -4.89
CA VAL A 106 2.37 -1.98 -5.33
C VAL A 106 0.95 -1.85 -4.83
N ARG A 107 0.66 -0.73 -4.19
CA ARG A 107 -0.69 -0.38 -3.72
C ARG A 107 -1.00 1.06 -4.11
N ALA A 108 -2.12 1.25 -4.79
CA ALA A 108 -2.70 2.57 -5.01
C ALA A 108 -4.02 2.64 -4.25
N ILE A 109 -4.07 3.49 -3.26
CA ILE A 109 -5.26 3.61 -2.40
C ILE A 109 -6.29 4.47 -3.13
N THR A 110 -7.49 3.95 -3.30
CA THR A 110 -8.60 4.68 -3.93
C THR A 110 -9.66 5.11 -2.93
N ALA A 111 -9.75 4.45 -1.79
CA ALA A 111 -10.66 4.80 -0.70
C ALA A 111 -10.14 4.25 0.62
N GLY A 112 -10.46 4.93 1.72
CA GLY A 112 -10.04 4.52 3.05
C GLY A 112 -8.58 4.77 3.33
N GLU A 113 -8.03 4.02 4.26
CA GLU A 113 -6.67 4.20 4.75
C GLU A 113 -5.99 2.87 5.06
N GLY A 114 -4.67 2.84 4.95
CA GLY A 114 -3.86 1.68 5.33
C GLY A 114 -2.48 2.12 5.77
N ILE A 115 -1.77 1.23 6.44
CA ILE A 115 -0.42 1.51 6.94
C ILE A 115 0.51 0.40 6.51
N PHE A 116 1.62 0.76 5.83
CA PHE A 116 2.77 -0.12 5.65
C PHE A 116 3.80 0.18 6.72
N ILE A 117 4.29 -0.87 7.36
CA ILE A 117 5.41 -0.78 8.29
C ILE A 117 6.60 -1.45 7.58
N ILE A 118 7.64 -0.66 7.32
CA ILE A 118 8.74 -1.05 6.45
C ILE A 118 10.05 -0.95 7.21
N ARG A 119 10.94 -1.94 7.05
CA ARG A 119 12.29 -1.86 7.59
C ARG A 119 13.15 -1.05 6.61
N GLY A 120 13.63 0.10 7.08
CA GLY A 120 14.55 0.96 6.35
C GLY A 120 16.00 0.54 6.50
N ASP A 121 16.91 1.47 6.20
CA ASP A 121 18.34 1.23 6.42
C ASP A 121 18.67 1.14 7.92
N GLU A 122 19.93 0.78 8.24
CA GLU A 122 20.34 0.59 9.64
C GLU A 122 20.17 1.85 10.49
N GLU A 123 20.40 3.02 9.90
CA GLU A 123 20.27 4.30 10.60
C GLU A 123 18.81 4.64 10.88
N THR A 124 17.94 4.44 9.91
CA THR A 124 16.52 4.79 9.98
C THR A 124 15.71 3.79 10.81
N GLY A 125 15.97 2.49 10.63
CA GLY A 125 15.17 1.43 11.23
C GLY A 125 13.77 1.36 10.63
N TYR A 126 12.80 0.85 11.38
CA TYR A 126 11.41 0.73 10.91
C TYR A 126 10.71 2.09 10.84
N PHE A 127 9.90 2.25 9.81
CA PHE A 127 9.04 3.42 9.67
C PHE A 127 7.65 3.03 9.17
N ASP A 128 6.65 3.79 9.58
CA ASP A 128 5.26 3.60 9.20
C ASP A 128 4.92 4.56 8.06
N VAL A 129 4.29 4.05 6.99
CA VAL A 129 3.74 4.87 5.92
C VAL A 129 2.22 4.80 6.00
N ILE A 130 1.60 5.89 6.42
CA ILE A 130 0.15 5.99 6.57
C ILE A 130 -0.41 6.54 5.28
N LEU A 131 -1.18 5.72 4.57
CA LEU A 131 -1.70 6.01 3.23
C LEU A 131 -3.19 6.32 3.26
N SER A 132 -3.61 7.26 2.43
CA SER A 132 -5.02 7.61 2.21
C SER A 132 -5.32 7.70 0.72
N ALA A 133 -6.57 8.00 0.36
CA ALA A 133 -6.99 8.03 -1.05
C ALA A 133 -6.08 8.91 -1.92
N GLY A 134 -5.63 8.39 -3.02
CA GLY A 134 -4.70 9.00 -3.97
C GLY A 134 -3.26 8.59 -3.79
N ASP A 135 -2.87 8.09 -2.63
CA ASP A 135 -1.50 7.68 -2.37
C ASP A 135 -1.16 6.38 -3.08
N VAL A 136 0.00 6.36 -3.74
CA VAL A 136 0.54 5.18 -4.44
C VAL A 136 1.92 4.87 -3.89
N ILE A 137 2.12 3.63 -3.50
CA ILE A 137 3.39 3.16 -2.96
C ILE A 137 3.85 1.90 -3.69
N SER A 138 5.14 1.78 -3.92
CA SER A 138 5.76 0.53 -4.35
C SER A 138 6.85 0.16 -3.35
N VAL A 139 6.57 -0.88 -2.56
CA VAL A 139 7.54 -1.45 -1.62
C VAL A 139 8.43 -2.39 -2.41
N PRO A 140 9.76 -2.15 -2.47
CA PRO A 140 10.65 -2.93 -3.36
C PRO A 140 10.72 -4.40 -2.98
N GLU A 141 10.99 -5.24 -3.98
CA GLU A 141 11.21 -6.69 -3.76
C GLU A 141 12.25 -6.93 -2.67
N GLY A 142 12.05 -7.96 -1.88
CA GLY A 142 12.96 -8.33 -0.80
C GLY A 142 12.89 -7.44 0.43
N SER A 143 12.13 -6.35 0.41
CA SER A 143 11.99 -5.46 1.56
C SER A 143 11.18 -6.14 2.67
N VAL A 144 11.68 -6.03 3.90
CA VAL A 144 11.00 -6.56 5.08
C VAL A 144 9.91 -5.59 5.51
N HIS A 145 8.66 -6.04 5.52
CA HIS A 145 7.53 -5.18 5.81
C HIS A 145 6.31 -5.96 6.27
N PHE A 146 5.30 -5.23 6.73
CA PHE A 146 3.95 -5.75 6.91
C PHE A 146 2.93 -4.62 6.73
N PHE A 147 1.66 -5.00 6.66
CA PHE A 147 0.56 -4.07 6.42
C PHE A 147 -0.49 -4.22 7.51
N THR A 148 -1.09 -3.11 7.91
CA THR A 148 -2.24 -3.09 8.82
C THR A 148 -3.22 -1.99 8.44
N LEU A 149 -4.39 -2.00 9.07
CA LEU A 149 -5.38 -0.96 8.88
C LEU A 149 -5.26 0.11 9.97
N THR A 150 -5.74 1.31 9.66
CA THR A 150 -5.92 2.36 10.66
C THR A 150 -7.18 2.07 11.49
N ASP A 151 -7.50 2.94 12.44
CA ASP A 151 -8.72 2.85 13.24
C ASP A 151 -10.00 2.89 12.39
N SER A 152 -9.92 3.40 11.15
CA SER A 152 -11.05 3.38 10.21
C SER A 152 -11.40 1.97 9.74
N LYS A 153 -10.46 1.03 9.81
CA LYS A 153 -10.60 -0.40 9.51
C LYS A 153 -11.16 -0.72 8.13
N LYS A 154 -10.84 0.13 7.14
CA LYS A 154 -11.31 -0.07 5.76
C LYS A 154 -10.38 0.56 4.75
N VAL A 155 -10.16 -0.14 3.63
CA VAL A 155 -9.33 0.33 2.52
C VAL A 155 -9.74 -0.33 1.22
N VAL A 156 -9.65 0.43 0.13
CA VAL A 156 -9.71 -0.08 -1.24
C VAL A 156 -8.39 0.26 -1.92
N ALA A 157 -7.75 -0.72 -2.50
CA ALA A 157 -6.47 -0.51 -3.17
C ALA A 157 -6.40 -1.24 -4.50
N VAL A 158 -5.81 -0.58 -5.49
CA VAL A 158 -5.38 -1.22 -6.75
C VAL A 158 -4.02 -1.87 -6.47
N ARG A 159 -3.88 -3.13 -6.87
CA ARG A 159 -2.61 -3.87 -6.79
C ARG A 159 -2.05 -4.04 -8.19
N LEU A 160 -0.76 -3.82 -8.37
CA LEU A 160 -0.05 -4.11 -9.62
C LEU A 160 1.03 -5.15 -9.35
N PHE A 161 1.19 -6.13 -10.26
CA PHE A 161 2.18 -7.18 -10.09
C PHE A 161 2.60 -7.76 -11.45
N ILE A 162 3.72 -8.51 -11.45
CA ILE A 162 4.24 -9.16 -12.65
C ILE A 162 3.62 -10.56 -12.76
N GLU A 163 3.75 -11.35 -11.70
CA GLU A 163 3.20 -12.71 -11.62
C GLU A 163 2.53 -12.91 -10.26
N THR A 164 1.53 -13.80 -10.21
CA THR A 164 0.80 -14.07 -8.96
C THR A 164 1.68 -14.64 -7.85
N GLU A 165 2.73 -15.38 -8.22
CA GLU A 165 3.70 -15.92 -7.26
C GLU A 165 4.45 -14.82 -6.51
N GLY A 166 4.62 -13.65 -7.11
CA GLY A 166 5.27 -12.50 -6.47
C GLY A 166 4.54 -11.97 -5.24
N TRP A 167 3.27 -12.33 -5.09
CA TRP A 167 2.41 -11.92 -3.96
C TRP A 167 2.43 -12.90 -2.79
N ILE A 168 3.15 -14.01 -2.93
CA ILE A 168 3.32 -14.95 -1.83
C ILE A 168 4.19 -14.29 -0.77
N ALA A 169 3.65 -14.19 0.45
CA ALA A 169 4.38 -13.64 1.59
C ALA A 169 5.33 -14.71 2.15
N HIS A 170 6.59 -14.38 2.26
CA HIS A 170 7.61 -15.23 2.88
C HIS A 170 7.86 -14.72 4.29
N PRO A 171 7.39 -15.41 5.35
CA PRO A 171 7.55 -14.95 6.72
C PRO A 171 9.01 -14.64 7.06
N PHE A 172 9.22 -13.55 7.75
CA PHE A 172 10.54 -13.11 8.21
C PHE A 172 10.47 -12.80 9.71
N GLU A 173 11.37 -13.37 10.48
CA GLU A 173 11.48 -13.09 11.90
C GLU A 173 12.56 -12.02 12.13
N ASP A 174 12.20 -10.91 12.73
CA ASP A 174 13.13 -9.85 13.07
C ASP A 174 13.05 -9.53 14.57
N PRO A 175 13.98 -10.03 15.38
CA PRO A 175 13.98 -9.77 16.82
C PRO A 175 14.22 -8.30 17.16
N ALA A 176 14.72 -7.51 16.23
CA ALA A 176 14.91 -6.06 16.44
C ALA A 176 13.60 -5.28 16.32
N PHE A 177 12.53 -5.88 15.77
CA PHE A 177 11.25 -5.20 15.66
C PHE A 177 10.50 -5.21 16.99
N VAL A 178 10.10 -4.02 17.44
CA VAL A 178 9.29 -3.82 18.64
C VAL A 178 7.97 -3.20 18.22
N LYS A 179 6.86 -3.92 18.49
CA LYS A 179 5.51 -3.44 18.18
C LYS A 179 5.06 -2.31 19.09
#